data_741eb9c55ff4733e66a0d1372fd42292
#
_entry.id   741eb9c55ff4733e66a0d1372fd42292
#
_cell.length_a   1.000
_cell.length_b   1.000
_cell.length_c   1.000
_cell.angle_alpha   90.00
_cell.angle_beta   90.00
_cell.angle_gamma   90.00
#
_symmetry.space_group_name_H-M   'P 1'
#
loop_
_entity.id
_entity.type
_entity.pdbx_description
1 polymer ?
#
loop_
_entity_poly.entity_id
_entity_poly.type
_entity_poly.pdbx_seq_one_letter_code
_entity_poly.pdbx_strand_id
1 'polypeptide(L)'
;MSLLNDIPLTALHFYLTAPYACSYLPDLQARSQVATPAVLIGTPVYSELVQHGFRRSGAYTYRPHCDDCRACVPLRVPAEQFTASRSQRRAWAQHAHLQASLHPLLDSAEHYELYQRYQRARHPNGGMDNDDCESYQNFLLQSQVDSLLVEFREQGVLRMVSVIDLLSDGLSSVYTFYEPDLPRARFGVYNVLWQIELCRKLDLDFVYLGYWIKHSRKMAYKTGYRPAQGLIDGIWQPLGKEFITKDAHGNL
;
A
#
# COMPACT_ATOMS: atom_id res chain seq x y z
N MET A 1 -14.92 12.58 26.46
CA MET A 1 -13.55 13.10 26.52
C MET A 1 -12.64 11.91 26.62
N SER A 2 -11.95 11.57 25.55
CA SER A 2 -11.25 10.28 25.37
C SER A 2 -9.83 10.37 25.90
N LEU A 3 -9.54 9.65 26.99
CA LEU A 3 -8.20 9.45 27.55
C LEU A 3 -7.37 8.41 26.77
N LEU A 4 -7.88 7.95 25.59
CA LEU A 4 -7.26 6.88 24.78
C LEU A 4 -6.41 7.41 23.63
N ASN A 5 -6.35 8.73 23.41
CA ASN A 5 -5.64 9.31 22.25
C ASN A 5 -4.12 9.50 22.49
N ASP A 6 -3.61 9.27 23.70
CA ASP A 6 -2.21 9.51 24.04
C ASP A 6 -1.50 8.26 24.58
N ILE A 7 -1.67 7.11 23.88
CA ILE A 7 -0.81 5.96 24.19
C ILE A 7 0.57 6.26 23.60
N PRO A 8 1.59 6.53 24.43
CA PRO A 8 2.91 6.85 23.90
C PRO A 8 3.51 5.61 23.22
N LEU A 9 4.29 5.79 22.17
CA LEU A 9 5.05 4.71 21.53
C LEU A 9 5.91 3.91 22.51
N THR A 10 6.23 4.48 23.65
CA THR A 10 6.92 3.81 24.78
C THR A 10 6.14 2.64 25.39
N ALA A 11 4.83 2.54 25.17
CA ALA A 11 4.03 1.40 25.60
C ALA A 11 4.10 0.21 24.63
N LEU A 12 4.70 0.39 23.45
CA LEU A 12 4.86 -0.67 22.47
C LEU A 12 6.18 -1.41 22.66
N HIS A 13 6.12 -2.71 22.40
CA HIS A 13 7.29 -3.56 22.31
C HIS A 13 7.58 -3.86 20.84
N PHE A 14 8.87 -3.96 20.50
CA PHE A 14 9.32 -4.24 19.15
C PHE A 14 10.14 -5.53 19.12
N TYR A 15 9.68 -6.51 18.37
CA TYR A 15 10.33 -7.81 18.25
C TYR A 15 10.82 -8.05 16.84
N LEU A 16 11.95 -8.74 16.71
CA LEU A 16 12.46 -9.21 15.43
C LEU A 16 11.94 -10.63 15.15
N THR A 17 11.46 -10.87 13.93
CA THR A 17 11.13 -12.23 13.49
C THR A 17 12.39 -13.09 13.37
N ALA A 18 12.23 -14.41 13.32
CA ALA A 18 13.27 -15.27 12.76
C ALA A 18 13.57 -14.87 11.30
N PRO A 19 14.77 -15.13 10.78
CA PRO A 19 15.08 -14.94 9.36
C PRO A 19 14.17 -15.81 8.48
N TYR A 20 13.77 -15.26 7.32
CA TYR A 20 12.97 -15.94 6.29
C TYR A 20 13.45 -15.53 4.90
N ALA A 21 13.13 -16.31 3.86
CA ALA A 21 13.51 -15.99 2.49
C ALA A 21 12.89 -14.65 2.04
N CYS A 22 13.70 -13.77 1.45
CA CYS A 22 13.21 -12.48 0.96
C CYS A 22 12.27 -12.65 -0.24
N SER A 23 11.06 -12.11 -0.17
CA SER A 23 10.07 -12.19 -1.25
C SER A 23 10.39 -11.28 -2.46
N TYR A 24 11.40 -10.43 -2.36
CA TYR A 24 11.71 -9.41 -3.37
C TYR A 24 13.07 -9.58 -4.04
N LEU A 25 14.05 -10.01 -3.31
CA LEU A 25 15.41 -10.19 -3.78
C LEU A 25 15.82 -11.65 -3.57
N PRO A 26 16.17 -12.37 -4.65
CA PRO A 26 16.55 -13.78 -4.54
C PRO A 26 17.81 -13.93 -3.67
N ASP A 27 17.94 -15.08 -3.06
CA ASP A 27 19.13 -15.53 -2.27
C ASP A 27 19.43 -14.66 -1.03
N LEU A 28 18.52 -13.74 -0.64
CA LEU A 28 18.67 -12.94 0.57
C LEU A 28 17.71 -13.40 1.67
N GLN A 29 18.18 -13.27 2.92
CA GLN A 29 17.35 -13.44 4.10
C GLN A 29 16.73 -12.10 4.51
N ALA A 30 15.47 -12.16 4.87
CA ALA A 30 14.72 -11.03 5.40
C ALA A 30 14.38 -11.25 6.86
N ARG A 31 14.24 -10.14 7.59
CA ARG A 31 13.66 -10.07 8.93
C ARG A 31 12.73 -8.88 9.00
N SER A 32 11.71 -9.01 9.83
CA SER A 32 10.79 -7.90 10.12
C SER A 32 10.87 -7.54 11.60
N GLN A 33 10.80 -6.25 11.87
CA GLN A 33 10.51 -5.73 13.21
C GLN A 33 9.00 -5.56 13.33
N VAL A 34 8.40 -6.17 14.34
CA VAL A 34 6.95 -6.18 14.58
C VAL A 34 6.66 -5.37 15.82
N ALA A 35 5.68 -4.46 15.75
CA ALA A 35 5.17 -3.68 16.88
C ALA A 35 4.03 -4.42 17.57
N THR A 36 4.05 -4.49 18.90
CA THR A 36 3.06 -5.18 19.73
C THR A 36 2.81 -4.44 21.03
N PRO A 37 1.68 -4.67 21.73
CA PRO A 37 0.55 -5.51 21.28
C PRO A 37 -0.32 -4.77 20.26
N ALA A 38 -0.89 -5.51 19.29
CA ALA A 38 -1.70 -4.94 18.20
C ALA A 38 -2.89 -4.11 18.71
N VAL A 39 -3.49 -4.47 19.84
CA VAL A 39 -4.64 -3.78 20.44
C VAL A 39 -4.34 -2.31 20.82
N LEU A 40 -3.08 -1.94 21.00
CA LEU A 40 -2.66 -0.57 21.28
C LEU A 40 -2.37 0.25 20.00
N ILE A 41 -2.41 -0.40 18.83
CA ILE A 41 -2.03 0.24 17.57
C ILE A 41 -3.31 0.71 16.82
N GLY A 42 -4.01 1.68 17.42
CA GLY A 42 -5.07 2.42 16.73
C GLY A 42 -4.52 3.47 15.77
N THR A 43 -5.40 4.19 15.10
CA THR A 43 -5.04 5.16 14.02
C THR A 43 -3.96 6.16 14.43
N PRO A 44 -3.99 6.84 15.59
CA PRO A 44 -2.95 7.81 15.94
C PRO A 44 -1.57 7.15 16.07
N VAL A 45 -1.49 6.04 16.79
CA VAL A 45 -0.25 5.28 16.99
C VAL A 45 0.29 4.72 15.67
N TYR A 46 -0.60 4.20 14.83
CA TYR A 46 -0.24 3.68 13.51
C TYR A 46 0.27 4.78 12.58
N SER A 47 -0.33 5.97 12.63
CA SER A 47 0.14 7.12 11.86
C SER A 47 1.59 7.46 12.18
N GLU A 48 1.97 7.51 13.47
CA GLU A 48 3.36 7.68 13.88
C GLU A 48 4.26 6.53 13.43
N LEU A 49 3.81 5.28 13.56
CA LEU A 49 4.58 4.13 13.09
C LEU A 49 4.84 4.17 11.59
N VAL A 50 3.88 4.64 10.78
CA VAL A 50 4.05 4.81 9.33
C VAL A 50 5.12 5.88 9.03
N GLN A 51 5.20 6.96 9.81
CA GLN A 51 6.27 7.95 9.70
C GLN A 51 7.65 7.32 9.93
N HIS A 52 7.73 6.27 10.75
CA HIS A 52 8.95 5.50 11.01
C HIS A 52 9.12 4.28 10.09
N GLY A 53 8.36 4.23 8.99
CA GLY A 53 8.49 3.22 7.95
C GLY A 53 7.76 1.92 8.21
N PHE A 54 6.88 1.85 9.20
CA PHE A 54 6.04 0.67 9.42
C PHE A 54 4.89 0.61 8.41
N ARG A 55 4.39 -0.60 8.22
CA ARG A 55 3.18 -0.93 7.49
C ARG A 55 2.41 -2.00 8.25
N ARG A 56 1.16 -2.27 7.82
CA ARG A 56 0.39 -3.38 8.35
C ARG A 56 0.07 -4.44 7.30
N SER A 57 -0.17 -5.65 7.80
CA SER A 57 -0.73 -6.78 7.07
C SER A 57 -1.76 -7.41 8.01
N GLY A 58 -3.05 -7.19 7.75
CA GLY A 58 -4.08 -7.48 8.74
C GLY A 58 -3.82 -6.72 10.06
N ALA A 59 -3.85 -7.44 11.16
CA ALA A 59 -3.57 -6.90 12.49
C ALA A 59 -2.06 -6.72 12.79
N TYR A 60 -1.16 -7.22 11.93
CA TYR A 60 0.27 -7.13 12.16
C TYR A 60 0.85 -5.82 11.64
N THR A 61 1.49 -5.04 12.52
CA THR A 61 2.21 -3.83 12.15
C THR A 61 3.71 -4.10 12.17
N TYR A 62 4.38 -3.90 11.06
CA TYR A 62 5.78 -4.31 10.88
C TYR A 62 6.56 -3.36 9.94
N ARG A 63 7.88 -3.46 10.02
CA ARG A 63 8.80 -2.92 9.00
C ARG A 63 9.95 -3.89 8.74
N PRO A 64 10.55 -3.87 7.53
CA PRO A 64 11.78 -4.61 7.26
C PRO A 64 12.91 -4.19 8.21
N HIS A 65 13.61 -5.19 8.76
CA HIS A 65 14.76 -4.99 9.63
C HIS A 65 15.78 -6.12 9.40
N CYS A 66 16.23 -6.24 8.16
CA CYS A 66 17.18 -7.26 7.74
C CYS A 66 18.58 -6.97 8.31
N ASP A 67 19.35 -8.02 8.61
CA ASP A 67 20.69 -7.88 9.17
C ASP A 67 21.62 -7.18 8.17
N ASP A 68 21.64 -7.62 6.90
CA ASP A 68 22.60 -7.19 5.88
C ASP A 68 21.98 -6.41 4.70
N CYS A 69 20.71 -5.98 4.80
CA CYS A 69 20.01 -5.35 3.68
C CYS A 69 19.18 -4.13 4.12
N ARG A 70 19.25 -3.03 3.35
CA ARG A 70 18.45 -1.81 3.54
C ARG A 70 17.72 -1.39 2.26
N ALA A 71 17.43 -2.33 1.36
CA ALA A 71 16.85 -2.05 0.05
C ALA A 71 15.36 -1.64 0.08
N CYS A 72 14.64 -1.96 1.14
CA CYS A 72 13.21 -1.63 1.28
C CYS A 72 13.05 -0.17 1.78
N VAL A 73 12.90 0.76 0.84
CA VAL A 73 12.70 2.18 1.14
C VAL A 73 11.21 2.50 1.24
N PRO A 74 10.68 2.92 2.41
CA PRO A 74 9.32 3.43 2.50
C PRO A 74 9.15 4.65 1.59
N LEU A 75 8.01 4.73 0.88
CA LEU A 75 7.77 5.76 -0.12
C LEU A 75 6.40 6.43 0.11
N ARG A 76 6.39 7.77 0.02
CA ARG A 76 5.17 8.57 0.02
C ARG A 76 5.18 9.61 -1.10
N VAL A 77 3.99 10.04 -1.49
CA VAL A 77 3.77 11.07 -2.51
C VAL A 77 3.09 12.26 -1.84
N PRO A 78 3.69 13.47 -1.84
CA PRO A 78 3.03 14.70 -1.43
C PRO A 78 1.86 15.00 -2.38
N ALA A 79 0.63 14.94 -1.87
CA ALA A 79 -0.58 14.99 -2.70
C ALA A 79 -0.72 16.33 -3.45
N GLU A 80 -0.55 17.45 -2.75
CA GLU A 80 -0.67 18.79 -3.35
C GLU A 80 0.39 19.06 -4.43
N GLN A 81 1.61 18.57 -4.22
CA GLN A 81 2.73 18.80 -5.15
C GLN A 81 2.73 17.85 -6.35
N PHE A 82 1.92 16.79 -6.31
CA PHE A 82 1.92 15.79 -7.37
C PHE A 82 1.39 16.33 -8.69
N THR A 83 2.12 16.04 -9.77
CA THR A 83 1.71 16.38 -11.13
C THR A 83 1.69 15.12 -12.01
N ALA A 84 0.52 14.79 -12.53
CA ALA A 84 0.34 13.60 -13.34
C ALA A 84 1.08 13.71 -14.70
N SER A 85 1.88 12.69 -15.03
CA SER A 85 2.51 12.55 -16.33
C SER A 85 1.47 12.33 -17.44
N ARG A 86 1.90 12.47 -18.71
CA ARG A 86 1.00 12.24 -19.88
C ARG A 86 0.40 10.82 -19.85
N SER A 87 1.17 9.83 -19.45
CA SER A 87 0.71 8.44 -19.39
C SER A 87 -0.29 8.22 -18.24
N GLN A 88 -0.08 8.89 -17.10
CA GLN A 88 -0.99 8.85 -15.95
C GLN A 88 -2.30 9.58 -16.26
N ARG A 89 -2.26 10.75 -16.90
CA ARG A 89 -3.48 11.43 -17.34
C ARG A 89 -4.33 10.59 -18.30
N ARG A 90 -3.68 9.79 -19.18
CA ARG A 90 -4.41 8.85 -20.05
C ARG A 90 -5.06 7.72 -19.25
N ALA A 91 -4.37 7.17 -18.24
CA ALA A 91 -4.96 6.16 -17.37
C ALA A 91 -6.15 6.72 -16.56
N TRP A 92 -6.04 7.96 -16.09
CA TRP A 92 -7.13 8.66 -15.42
C TRP A 92 -8.36 8.82 -16.34
N ALA A 93 -8.16 9.36 -17.54
CA ALA A 93 -9.24 9.57 -18.51
C ALA A 93 -9.92 8.25 -18.94
N GLN A 94 -9.13 7.16 -19.04
CA GLN A 94 -9.64 5.83 -19.37
C GLN A 94 -10.66 5.32 -18.35
N HIS A 95 -10.55 5.72 -17.09
CA HIS A 95 -11.35 5.21 -15.98
C HIS A 95 -12.21 6.29 -15.29
N ALA A 96 -12.33 7.49 -15.89
CA ALA A 96 -13.13 8.58 -15.34
C ALA A 96 -14.62 8.24 -15.17
N HIS A 97 -15.09 7.20 -15.86
CA HIS A 97 -16.48 6.70 -15.79
C HIS A 97 -16.72 5.73 -14.63
N LEU A 98 -15.69 5.24 -13.96
CA LEU A 98 -15.84 4.33 -12.83
C LEU A 98 -16.51 5.06 -11.65
N GLN A 99 -17.49 4.40 -11.08
CA GLN A 99 -18.14 4.83 -9.86
C GLN A 99 -17.35 4.27 -8.67
N ALA A 100 -16.79 5.16 -7.84
CA ALA A 100 -16.08 4.80 -6.62
C ALA A 100 -17.02 4.97 -5.42
N SER A 101 -17.14 3.94 -4.59
CA SER A 101 -17.88 3.96 -3.32
C SER A 101 -17.01 3.49 -2.17
N LEU A 102 -17.11 4.22 -1.04
CA LEU A 102 -16.35 3.92 0.18
C LEU A 102 -17.22 3.14 1.15
N HIS A 103 -16.66 2.09 1.70
CA HIS A 103 -17.33 1.20 2.65
C HIS A 103 -16.41 0.94 3.85
N PRO A 104 -16.95 0.59 5.02
CA PRO A 104 -16.19 -0.10 6.05
C PRO A 104 -15.58 -1.39 5.49
N LEU A 105 -14.57 -1.94 6.16
CA LEU A 105 -14.07 -3.28 5.81
C LEU A 105 -15.22 -4.29 5.96
N LEU A 106 -15.67 -4.85 4.87
CA LEU A 106 -16.78 -5.81 4.82
C LEU A 106 -16.39 -7.04 4.01
N ASP A 107 -16.88 -8.18 4.43
CA ASP A 107 -16.75 -9.42 3.68
C ASP A 107 -17.81 -9.49 2.56
N SER A 108 -17.39 -9.91 1.38
CA SER A 108 -18.23 -10.06 0.21
C SER A 108 -17.71 -11.19 -0.68
N ALA A 109 -18.60 -12.09 -1.08
CA ALA A 109 -18.25 -13.15 -2.02
C ALA A 109 -17.71 -12.60 -3.36
N GLU A 110 -18.29 -11.50 -3.86
CA GLU A 110 -17.86 -10.85 -5.10
C GLU A 110 -16.42 -10.30 -4.98
N HIS A 111 -16.07 -9.73 -3.81
CA HIS A 111 -14.71 -9.27 -3.55
C HIS A 111 -13.71 -10.43 -3.50
N TYR A 112 -14.06 -11.50 -2.80
CA TYR A 112 -13.20 -12.67 -2.68
C TYR A 112 -12.99 -13.37 -4.03
N GLU A 113 -14.00 -13.50 -4.85
CA GLU A 113 -13.88 -14.05 -6.21
C GLU A 113 -12.95 -13.20 -7.09
N LEU A 114 -13.08 -11.87 -7.04
CA LEU A 114 -12.19 -10.96 -7.76
C LEU A 114 -10.75 -11.07 -7.23
N TYR A 115 -10.58 -11.15 -5.91
CA TYR A 115 -9.27 -11.35 -5.26
C TYR A 115 -8.59 -12.63 -5.74
N GLN A 116 -9.30 -13.75 -5.72
CA GLN A 116 -8.77 -15.04 -6.18
C GLN A 116 -8.34 -15.02 -7.65
N ARG A 117 -9.16 -14.44 -8.54
CA ARG A 117 -8.81 -14.30 -9.97
C ARG A 117 -7.57 -13.43 -10.15
N TYR A 118 -7.50 -12.33 -9.41
CA TYR A 118 -6.35 -11.44 -9.43
C TYR A 118 -5.07 -12.13 -8.94
N GLN A 119 -5.13 -12.85 -7.83
CA GLN A 119 -3.96 -13.54 -7.27
C GLN A 119 -3.42 -14.59 -8.25
N ARG A 120 -4.28 -15.46 -8.79
CA ARG A 120 -3.87 -16.47 -9.77
C ARG A 120 -3.22 -15.87 -11.01
N ALA A 121 -3.73 -14.73 -11.50
CA ALA A 121 -3.23 -14.08 -12.70
C ALA A 121 -1.94 -13.27 -12.49
N ARG A 122 -1.79 -12.63 -11.32
CA ARG A 122 -0.71 -11.66 -11.07
C ARG A 122 0.40 -12.17 -10.17
N HIS A 123 0.10 -13.14 -9.34
CA HIS A 123 1.02 -13.65 -8.32
C HIS A 123 1.09 -15.19 -8.29
N PRO A 124 1.17 -15.87 -9.46
CA PRO A 124 1.24 -17.32 -9.48
C PRO A 124 2.46 -17.79 -8.68
N ASN A 125 2.25 -18.79 -7.84
CA ASN A 125 3.25 -19.34 -6.90
C ASN A 125 3.76 -18.30 -5.87
N GLY A 126 2.99 -17.25 -5.61
CA GLY A 126 3.35 -16.18 -4.68
C GLY A 126 3.00 -16.45 -3.22
N GLY A 127 2.45 -17.63 -2.92
CA GLY A 127 1.98 -18.05 -1.58
C GLY A 127 0.58 -17.54 -1.24
N MET A 128 0.10 -16.48 -1.89
CA MET A 128 -1.26 -15.92 -1.72
C MET A 128 -2.23 -16.41 -2.81
N ASP A 129 -1.76 -17.13 -3.80
CA ASP A 129 -2.56 -17.69 -4.90
C ASP A 129 -3.47 -18.84 -4.48
N ASN A 130 -3.21 -19.42 -3.30
CA ASN A 130 -4.00 -20.48 -2.67
C ASN A 130 -4.65 -20.02 -1.36
N ASP A 131 -4.71 -18.71 -1.09
CA ASP A 131 -5.37 -18.17 0.10
C ASP A 131 -6.83 -18.64 0.15
N ASP A 132 -7.20 -19.23 1.27
CA ASP A 132 -8.59 -19.49 1.61
C ASP A 132 -9.31 -18.20 2.04
N CYS A 133 -10.61 -18.29 2.24
CA CYS A 133 -11.42 -17.14 2.64
C CYS A 133 -10.96 -16.56 3.99
N GLU A 134 -10.56 -17.41 4.92
CA GLU A 134 -10.08 -16.98 6.25
C GLU A 134 -8.77 -16.20 6.12
N SER A 135 -7.81 -16.66 5.33
CA SER A 135 -6.55 -15.97 5.05
C SER A 135 -6.79 -14.59 4.39
N TYR A 136 -7.72 -14.53 3.42
CA TYR A 136 -8.14 -13.27 2.80
C TYR A 136 -8.74 -12.30 3.83
N GLN A 137 -9.65 -12.75 4.68
CA GLN A 137 -10.29 -11.95 5.72
C GLN A 137 -9.25 -11.45 6.73
N ASN A 138 -8.37 -12.33 7.22
CA ASN A 138 -7.31 -11.99 8.16
C ASN A 138 -6.32 -10.97 7.58
N PHE A 139 -6.02 -11.07 6.28
CA PHE A 139 -5.08 -10.18 5.61
C PHE A 139 -5.67 -8.79 5.33
N LEU A 140 -6.90 -8.71 4.83
CA LEU A 140 -7.46 -7.46 4.29
C LEU A 140 -8.53 -6.83 5.18
N LEU A 141 -9.35 -7.64 5.87
CA LEU A 141 -10.56 -7.15 6.54
C LEU A 141 -10.36 -6.96 8.05
N GLN A 142 -9.28 -7.49 8.64
CA GLN A 142 -8.95 -7.22 10.03
C GLN A 142 -8.09 -5.98 10.15
N SER A 143 -8.52 -5.02 10.97
CA SER A 143 -7.79 -3.79 11.23
C SER A 143 -8.14 -3.21 12.59
N GLN A 144 -7.14 -2.65 13.27
CA GLN A 144 -7.31 -1.78 14.46
C GLN A 144 -7.23 -0.29 14.07
N VAL A 145 -7.02 -0.02 12.79
CA VAL A 145 -6.84 1.32 12.21
C VAL A 145 -8.10 1.71 11.46
N ASP A 146 -8.41 2.99 11.36
CA ASP A 146 -9.48 3.50 10.52
C ASP A 146 -9.19 3.17 9.05
N SER A 147 -9.88 2.16 8.55
CA SER A 147 -9.65 1.57 7.24
C SER A 147 -10.92 1.63 6.42
N LEU A 148 -10.74 1.88 5.13
CA LEU A 148 -11.82 1.90 4.16
C LEU A 148 -11.55 0.90 3.03
N LEU A 149 -12.61 0.25 2.61
CA LEU A 149 -12.67 -0.52 1.38
C LEU A 149 -13.31 0.36 0.31
N VAL A 150 -12.65 0.49 -0.83
CA VAL A 150 -13.15 1.28 -1.97
C VAL A 150 -13.48 0.33 -3.11
N GLU A 151 -14.75 0.28 -3.50
CA GLU A 151 -15.18 -0.39 -4.71
C GLU A 151 -15.13 0.56 -5.90
N PHE A 152 -14.70 0.03 -7.05
CA PHE A 152 -14.78 0.75 -8.32
C PHE A 152 -15.62 -0.09 -9.30
N ARG A 153 -16.77 0.46 -9.69
CA ARG A 153 -17.72 -0.23 -10.55
C ARG A 153 -17.90 0.47 -11.90
N GLU A 154 -18.05 -0.34 -12.93
CA GLU A 154 -18.42 0.08 -14.28
C GLU A 154 -19.79 -0.48 -14.60
N GLN A 155 -20.81 0.37 -14.71
CA GLN A 155 -22.20 -0.07 -14.98
C GLN A 155 -22.67 -1.19 -14.03
N GLY A 156 -22.33 -1.07 -12.74
CA GLY A 156 -22.67 -2.06 -11.71
C GLY A 156 -21.69 -3.23 -11.58
N VAL A 157 -20.83 -3.47 -12.56
CA VAL A 157 -19.82 -4.55 -12.52
C VAL A 157 -18.61 -4.13 -11.71
N LEU A 158 -18.22 -4.92 -10.73
CA LEU A 158 -17.03 -4.68 -9.91
C LEU A 158 -15.76 -4.85 -10.76
N ARG A 159 -14.92 -3.81 -10.83
CA ARG A 159 -13.68 -3.80 -11.60
C ARG A 159 -12.44 -3.78 -10.72
N MET A 160 -12.52 -3.17 -9.57
CA MET A 160 -11.38 -3.02 -8.67
C MET A 160 -11.85 -2.82 -7.25
N VAL A 161 -11.08 -3.33 -6.30
CA VAL A 161 -11.21 -3.06 -4.86
C VAL A 161 -9.87 -2.55 -4.34
N SER A 162 -9.90 -1.53 -3.51
CA SER A 162 -8.74 -0.99 -2.84
C SER A 162 -8.99 -0.89 -1.34
N VAL A 163 -8.07 -1.39 -0.54
CA VAL A 163 -8.06 -1.18 0.93
C VAL A 163 -7.07 -0.08 1.24
N ILE A 164 -7.54 0.94 1.95
CA ILE A 164 -6.76 2.10 2.36
C ILE A 164 -6.93 2.35 3.85
N ASP A 165 -5.89 2.84 4.50
CA ASP A 165 -5.98 3.34 5.88
C ASP A 165 -5.97 4.87 5.88
N LEU A 166 -6.82 5.44 6.74
CA LEU A 166 -6.82 6.86 7.05
C LEU A 166 -5.78 7.11 8.13
N LEU A 167 -4.83 7.99 7.86
CA LEU A 167 -3.78 8.40 8.79
C LEU A 167 -3.99 9.85 9.19
N SER A 168 -3.30 10.30 10.23
CA SER A 168 -3.38 11.69 10.70
C SER A 168 -2.94 12.71 9.65
N ASP A 169 -2.06 12.32 8.72
CA ASP A 169 -1.47 13.20 7.70
C ASP A 169 -1.61 12.64 6.27
N GLY A 170 -2.33 11.55 6.06
CA GLY A 170 -2.37 10.95 4.74
C GLY A 170 -3.22 9.69 4.60
N LEU A 171 -3.09 9.05 3.45
CA LEU A 171 -3.65 7.74 3.15
C LEU A 171 -2.54 6.70 3.02
N SER A 172 -2.70 5.53 3.64
CA SER A 172 -1.83 4.38 3.40
C SER A 172 -2.50 3.44 2.40
N SER A 173 -1.88 3.22 1.26
CA SER A 173 -2.30 2.24 0.26
C SER A 173 -1.95 0.84 0.77
N VAL A 174 -2.93 0.12 1.32
CA VAL A 174 -2.71 -1.20 1.93
C VAL A 174 -2.63 -2.27 0.86
N TYR A 175 -3.72 -2.46 0.14
CA TYR A 175 -3.78 -3.46 -0.93
C TYR A 175 -4.78 -3.07 -2.01
N THR A 176 -4.55 -3.57 -3.24
CA THR A 176 -5.46 -3.32 -4.36
C THR A 176 -5.48 -4.56 -5.25
N PHE A 177 -6.66 -5.02 -5.58
CA PHE A 177 -6.89 -6.08 -6.55
C PHE A 177 -7.96 -5.66 -7.56
N TYR A 178 -7.84 -6.14 -8.79
CA TYR A 178 -8.66 -5.66 -9.89
C TYR A 178 -8.81 -6.73 -10.96
N GLU A 179 -9.75 -6.50 -11.89
CA GLU A 179 -10.04 -7.38 -13.01
C GLU A 179 -8.77 -7.72 -13.81
N PRO A 180 -8.29 -8.97 -13.73
CA PRO A 180 -7.03 -9.36 -14.37
C PRO A 180 -7.16 -9.53 -15.89
N ASP A 181 -8.36 -9.82 -16.40
CA ASP A 181 -8.62 -10.12 -17.80
C ASP A 181 -8.61 -8.87 -18.69
N LEU A 182 -8.41 -7.70 -18.09
CA LEU A 182 -8.23 -6.40 -18.76
C LEU A 182 -6.80 -5.86 -18.60
N PRO A 183 -5.77 -6.52 -19.15
CA PRO A 183 -4.37 -6.21 -18.84
C PRO A 183 -3.91 -4.81 -19.25
N ARG A 184 -4.59 -4.19 -20.23
CA ARG A 184 -4.31 -2.82 -20.68
C ARG A 184 -5.08 -1.74 -19.93
N ALA A 185 -5.93 -2.12 -18.98
CA ALA A 185 -6.78 -1.19 -18.25
C ALA A 185 -5.99 -0.27 -17.30
N ARG A 186 -4.79 -0.69 -16.82
CA ARG A 186 -3.94 0.14 -15.95
C ARG A 186 -4.63 0.55 -14.65
N PHE A 187 -5.50 -0.30 -14.11
CA PHE A 187 -6.25 -0.06 -12.88
C PHE A 187 -5.37 0.34 -11.70
N GLY A 188 -4.22 -0.34 -11.52
CA GLY A 188 -3.29 0.02 -10.44
C GLY A 188 -2.74 1.45 -10.54
N VAL A 189 -2.55 1.97 -11.76
CA VAL A 189 -2.16 3.36 -11.96
C VAL A 189 -3.30 4.29 -11.61
N TYR A 190 -4.51 4.00 -12.09
CA TYR A 190 -5.71 4.77 -11.78
C TYR A 190 -5.97 4.81 -10.28
N ASN A 191 -5.85 3.68 -9.58
CA ASN A 191 -6.06 3.61 -8.13
C ASN A 191 -5.16 4.58 -7.35
N VAL A 192 -3.86 4.62 -7.66
CA VAL A 192 -2.94 5.55 -6.97
C VAL A 192 -3.30 7.01 -7.27
N LEU A 193 -3.66 7.33 -8.51
CA LEU A 193 -4.12 8.68 -8.89
C LEU A 193 -5.40 9.05 -8.14
N TRP A 194 -6.34 8.12 -8.03
CA TRP A 194 -7.57 8.31 -7.28
C TRP A 194 -7.32 8.55 -5.79
N GLN A 195 -6.39 7.82 -5.19
CA GLN A 195 -5.99 8.04 -3.79
C GLN A 195 -5.35 9.43 -3.60
N ILE A 196 -4.53 9.89 -4.55
CA ILE A 196 -3.96 11.25 -4.50
C ILE A 196 -5.07 12.31 -4.57
N GLU A 197 -6.05 12.15 -5.45
CA GLU A 197 -7.19 13.06 -5.53
C GLU A 197 -8.09 12.99 -4.27
N LEU A 198 -8.24 11.82 -3.67
CA LEU A 198 -8.94 11.67 -2.39
C LEU A 198 -8.18 12.39 -1.27
N CYS A 199 -6.86 12.26 -1.19
CA CYS A 199 -6.01 12.99 -0.24
C CYS A 199 -6.25 14.50 -0.34
N ARG A 200 -6.23 15.07 -1.54
CA ARG A 200 -6.50 16.49 -1.78
C ARG A 200 -7.88 16.90 -1.29
N LYS A 201 -8.91 16.09 -1.57
CA LYS A 201 -10.28 16.36 -1.13
C LYS A 201 -10.45 16.31 0.39
N LEU A 202 -9.62 15.55 1.08
CA LEU A 202 -9.63 15.40 2.54
C LEU A 202 -8.62 16.33 3.24
N ASP A 203 -7.92 17.19 2.48
CA ASP A 203 -6.87 18.09 2.99
C ASP A 203 -5.77 17.32 3.73
N LEU A 204 -5.37 16.16 3.17
CA LEU A 204 -4.30 15.31 3.67
C LEU A 204 -3.03 15.46 2.84
N ASP A 205 -1.87 15.45 3.49
CA ASP A 205 -0.59 15.76 2.86
C ASP A 205 -0.06 14.65 1.95
N PHE A 206 -0.23 13.36 2.35
CA PHE A 206 0.55 12.28 1.75
C PHE A 206 -0.27 11.06 1.35
N VAL A 207 0.14 10.40 0.26
CA VAL A 207 -0.22 9.01 -0.05
C VAL A 207 0.99 8.13 0.18
N TYR A 208 0.92 7.22 1.16
CA TYR A 208 1.95 6.24 1.48
C TYR A 208 1.79 5.00 0.61
N LEU A 209 2.77 4.73 -0.26
CA LEU A 209 2.73 3.63 -1.22
C LEU A 209 3.47 2.37 -0.72
N GLY A 210 3.94 2.36 0.52
CA GLY A 210 4.73 1.30 1.11
C GLY A 210 6.16 1.26 0.56
N TYR A 211 6.78 0.08 0.51
CA TYR A 211 8.19 -0.01 0.15
C TYR A 211 8.42 0.08 -1.35
N TRP A 212 9.48 0.77 -1.72
CA TRP A 212 10.12 0.70 -3.02
C TRP A 212 11.45 -0.06 -2.89
N ILE A 213 11.77 -0.87 -3.89
CA ILE A 213 13.00 -1.68 -3.93
C ILE A 213 13.58 -1.54 -5.33
N LYS A 214 14.76 -0.96 -5.43
CA LYS A 214 15.41 -0.57 -6.70
C LYS A 214 15.49 -1.72 -7.72
N HIS A 215 15.80 -2.92 -7.27
CA HIS A 215 16.00 -4.08 -8.14
C HIS A 215 14.75 -4.96 -8.29
N SER A 216 13.60 -4.56 -7.73
CA SER A 216 12.35 -5.27 -7.88
C SER A 216 11.48 -4.66 -8.98
N ARG A 217 11.29 -5.38 -10.09
CA ARG A 217 10.39 -4.97 -11.18
C ARG A 217 8.97 -4.70 -10.70
N LYS A 218 8.50 -5.47 -9.70
CA LYS A 218 7.17 -5.31 -9.11
C LYS A 218 6.98 -3.97 -8.38
N MET A 219 8.09 -3.30 -7.98
CA MET A 219 8.07 -2.05 -7.21
C MET A 219 8.48 -0.82 -8.05
N ALA A 220 9.03 -1.02 -9.26
CA ALA A 220 9.58 0.05 -10.10
C ALA A 220 8.58 1.18 -10.39
N TYR A 221 7.29 0.86 -10.59
CA TYR A 221 6.25 1.82 -10.93
C TYR A 221 6.06 2.94 -9.88
N LYS A 222 6.43 2.70 -8.62
CA LYS A 222 6.17 3.64 -7.50
C LYS A 222 6.93 4.95 -7.64
N THR A 223 8.14 4.93 -8.19
CA THR A 223 8.94 6.15 -8.43
C THR A 223 8.44 7.01 -9.59
N GLY A 224 7.45 6.53 -10.33
CA GLY A 224 6.76 7.30 -11.37
C GLY A 224 5.77 8.35 -10.85
N TYR A 225 5.40 8.32 -9.57
CA TYR A 225 4.52 9.32 -8.94
C TYR A 225 5.38 10.42 -8.32
N ARG A 226 5.44 11.59 -8.98
CA ARG A 226 6.38 12.66 -8.62
C ARG A 226 5.69 13.96 -8.26
N PRO A 227 6.27 14.70 -7.26
CA PRO A 227 7.45 14.33 -6.49
C PRO A 227 7.16 13.14 -5.58
N ALA A 228 8.17 12.30 -5.34
CA ALA A 228 8.11 11.22 -4.36
C ALA A 228 9.14 11.44 -3.27
N GLN A 229 8.83 11.06 -2.05
CA GLN A 229 9.75 11.08 -0.91
C GLN A 229 10.02 9.65 -0.45
N GLY A 230 11.26 9.37 -0.09
CA GLY A 230 11.68 8.12 0.54
C GLY A 230 12.14 8.36 1.97
N LEU A 231 11.88 7.40 2.85
CA LEU A 231 12.44 7.40 4.20
C LEU A 231 13.83 6.78 4.16
N ILE A 232 14.86 7.62 4.22
CA ILE A 232 16.26 7.23 4.13
C ILE A 232 16.95 7.71 5.41
N ASP A 233 17.58 6.79 6.12
CA ASP A 233 18.26 7.06 7.40
C ASP A 233 17.34 7.77 8.43
N GLY A 234 16.05 7.38 8.44
CA GLY A 234 15.06 7.92 9.36
C GLY A 234 14.49 9.29 8.97
N ILE A 235 14.86 9.84 7.81
CA ILE A 235 14.43 11.16 7.33
C ILE A 235 13.68 11.03 6.01
N TRP A 236 12.46 11.60 5.93
CA TRP A 236 11.72 11.73 4.69
C TRP A 236 12.35 12.80 3.80
N GLN A 237 12.85 12.38 2.64
CA GLN A 237 13.52 13.27 1.70
C GLN A 237 13.10 12.98 0.26
N PRO A 238 13.17 13.98 -0.64
CA PRO A 238 12.86 13.77 -2.05
C PRO A 238 13.75 12.69 -2.66
N LEU A 239 13.14 11.79 -3.43
CA LEU A 239 13.89 10.80 -4.21
C LEU A 239 14.54 11.48 -5.42
N GLY A 240 15.87 11.52 -5.42
CA GLY A 240 16.67 12.04 -6.51
C GLY A 240 16.63 11.19 -7.78
N LYS A 241 17.34 11.64 -8.83
CA LYS A 241 17.40 10.94 -10.13
C LYS A 241 18.01 9.54 -10.04
N GLU A 242 18.86 9.30 -9.09
CA GLU A 242 19.54 8.02 -8.80
C GLU A 242 18.56 6.92 -8.37
N PHE A 243 17.41 7.30 -7.85
CA PHE A 243 16.33 6.37 -7.47
C PHE A 243 15.33 6.12 -8.60
N ILE A 244 15.52 6.77 -9.78
CA ILE A 244 14.62 6.62 -10.90
C ILE A 244 14.98 5.34 -11.67
N THR A 245 14.14 4.33 -11.58
CA THR A 245 14.22 3.17 -12.47
C THR A 245 13.39 3.44 -13.72
N LYS A 246 13.99 3.22 -14.92
CA LYS A 246 13.20 3.14 -16.15
C LYS A 246 12.24 1.97 -16.04
N ASP A 247 10.99 2.15 -16.47
CA ASP A 247 10.07 1.04 -16.61
C ASP A 247 10.58 0.03 -17.64
N ALA A 248 9.96 -1.16 -17.70
CA ALA A 248 10.36 -2.23 -18.64
C ALA A 248 10.24 -1.82 -20.14
N HIS A 249 9.72 -0.63 -20.41
CA HIS A 249 9.53 -0.05 -21.76
C HIS A 249 10.41 1.18 -21.99
N GLY A 250 11.37 1.49 -21.11
CA GLY A 250 12.31 2.60 -21.26
C GLY A 250 11.70 3.99 -21.05
N ASN A 251 10.46 4.10 -20.58
CA ASN A 251 9.81 5.37 -20.26
C ASN A 251 10.16 5.80 -18.83
N LEU A 252 10.48 7.10 -18.67
CA LEU A 252 10.63 7.80 -17.38
C LEU A 252 9.27 8.09 -16.77
#